data_49b0a97b4b5b42bae253e74aebe1c163
#
_entry.id   49b0a97b4b5b42bae253e74aebe1c163
#
_cell.length_a   1.000
_cell.length_b   1.000
_cell.length_c   1.000
_cell.angle_alpha   90.00
_cell.angle_beta   90.00
_cell.angle_gamma   90.00
#
_symmetry.space_group_name_H-M   'P 1'
#
loop_
_entity.id
_entity.type
_entity.pdbx_description
1 polymer ?
#
loop_
_entity_poly.entity_id
_entity_poly.type
_entity_poly.pdbx_seq_one_letter_code
_entity_poly.pdbx_strand_id
1 'polypeptide(L)'
;MPGKAATLPAHSRRMSDAHPEATQWNFHGYDQEVIQRVWLRASVIEGNDPELWRKDEFGAWMCRLDYANRRSQFGWEICDSSLGRGDSGLAALRPMQWQNYLDQVAADTQSRVTADGLRNVRRLL
;
A
#
# COMPACT_ATOMS: atom_id res chain seq x y z
N MET A 1 6.23 11.96 16.59
CA MET A 1 6.21 10.58 16.70
C MET A 1 7.03 9.88 15.66
N PRO A 2 6.74 10.01 14.41
CA PRO A 2 7.59 9.36 13.44
C PRO A 2 9.04 9.73 13.52
N GLY A 3 9.34 10.87 14.03
CA GLY A 3 10.71 11.24 14.17
C GLY A 3 11.48 10.25 15.00
N LYS A 4 10.84 9.71 16.01
CA LYS A 4 11.48 8.72 16.78
C LYS A 4 11.51 7.44 16.09
N ALA A 5 10.45 7.12 15.45
CA ALA A 5 10.40 5.89 14.70
C ALA A 5 11.44 5.88 13.61
N ALA A 6 11.84 7.04 13.20
CA ALA A 6 12.84 7.10 12.15
C ALA A 6 14.14 6.47 12.55
N THR A 7 14.36 6.31 13.82
CA THR A 7 15.57 5.66 14.23
C THR A 7 15.52 4.18 13.99
N LEU A 8 14.34 3.63 13.87
CA LEU A 8 14.22 2.22 13.63
C LEU A 8 14.52 1.83 12.23
N PRO A 9 14.28 2.66 11.27
CA PRO A 9 14.48 2.25 9.90
C PRO A 9 15.83 1.70 9.56
N ALA A 10 16.80 2.08 10.30
CA ALA A 10 18.10 1.57 9.98
C ALA A 10 18.10 0.08 9.97
N HIS A 11 17.38 -0.48 10.93
CA HIS A 11 17.41 -1.87 10.99
C HIS A 11 16.43 -2.50 10.02
N SER A 12 15.36 -1.85 9.73
CA SER A 12 14.48 -2.33 8.72
C SER A 12 15.17 -2.37 7.40
N ARG A 13 15.96 -1.40 7.13
CA ARG A 13 16.64 -1.35 5.88
C ARG A 13 17.55 -2.51 5.68
N ARG A 14 18.19 -2.95 6.73
CA ARG A 14 19.07 -4.07 6.58
C ARG A 14 18.30 -5.27 6.12
N MET A 15 17.12 -5.46 6.63
CA MET A 15 16.34 -6.56 6.21
C MET A 15 15.96 -6.44 4.76
N SER A 16 15.58 -5.29 4.36
CA SER A 16 15.23 -5.09 2.98
C SER A 16 16.38 -5.34 2.07
N ASP A 17 17.52 -4.86 2.47
CA ASP A 17 18.68 -5.01 1.62
C ASP A 17 19.07 -6.47 1.48
N ALA A 18 18.80 -7.22 2.50
CA ALA A 18 19.17 -8.61 2.46
C ALA A 18 18.24 -9.44 1.61
N HIS A 19 17.18 -8.87 1.13
CA HIS A 19 16.22 -9.64 0.37
C HIS A 19 15.89 -9.01 -0.96
N PRO A 20 16.81 -9.03 -1.88
CA PRO A 20 16.49 -8.52 -3.21
C PRO A 20 15.34 -9.28 -3.83
N GLU A 21 15.22 -10.54 -3.51
CA GLU A 21 14.12 -11.29 -4.05
C GLU A 21 12.82 -10.83 -3.47
N ALA A 22 12.83 -10.24 -2.30
CA ALA A 22 11.60 -9.72 -1.75
C ALA A 22 11.05 -8.64 -2.65
N THR A 23 11.90 -7.87 -3.26
CA THR A 23 11.46 -6.89 -4.20
C THR A 23 10.85 -7.55 -5.41
N GLN A 24 11.42 -8.64 -5.83
CA GLN A 24 10.87 -9.33 -6.93
C GLN A 24 9.55 -9.94 -6.61
N TRP A 25 9.36 -10.29 -5.36
CA TRP A 25 8.12 -10.85 -4.97
C TRP A 25 7.01 -9.92 -5.00
N ASN A 26 7.30 -8.70 -5.16
CA ASN A 26 6.33 -7.76 -5.21
C ASN A 26 5.70 -7.88 -6.44
N PHE A 27 4.99 -8.88 -6.59
CA PHE A 27 4.47 -9.14 -7.76
C PHE A 27 3.34 -8.45 -8.14
N HIS A 28 2.87 -7.55 -7.48
CA HIS A 28 1.80 -6.77 -7.98
C HIS A 28 2.18 -6.21 -9.33
N GLY A 29 3.40 -6.51 -9.74
CA GLY A 29 3.79 -6.09 -11.07
C GLY A 29 4.30 -4.68 -11.15
N TYR A 30 4.56 -4.06 -10.04
CA TYR A 30 5.02 -2.68 -10.04
C TYR A 30 6.55 -2.66 -9.96
N ASP A 31 7.17 -1.92 -10.88
CA ASP A 31 8.61 -1.78 -10.81
C ASP A 31 8.98 -0.63 -9.89
N GLN A 32 10.26 -0.44 -9.69
CA GLN A 32 10.74 0.56 -8.75
C GLN A 32 10.32 1.96 -9.12
N GLU A 33 10.26 2.25 -10.37
CA GLU A 33 9.89 3.59 -10.79
C GLU A 33 8.44 3.87 -10.44
N VAL A 34 7.58 2.91 -10.66
CA VAL A 34 6.17 3.07 -10.33
C VAL A 34 6.01 3.21 -8.82
N ILE A 35 6.72 2.38 -8.08
CA ILE A 35 6.64 2.44 -6.62
C ILE A 35 7.05 3.83 -6.13
N GLN A 36 8.09 4.39 -6.70
CA GLN A 36 8.52 5.70 -6.28
C GLN A 36 7.51 6.78 -6.66
N ARG A 37 6.92 6.66 -7.83
CA ARG A 37 5.93 7.64 -8.25
C ARG A 37 4.69 7.57 -7.38
N VAL A 38 4.31 6.37 -6.98
CA VAL A 38 3.15 6.23 -6.11
C VAL A 38 3.47 6.80 -4.73
N TRP A 39 4.70 6.59 -4.25
CA TRP A 39 5.10 7.18 -2.98
C TRP A 39 4.91 8.68 -2.98
N LEU A 40 5.20 9.32 -4.10
CA LEU A 40 5.09 10.77 -4.19
C LEU A 40 3.64 11.26 -4.12
N ARG A 41 2.70 10.36 -4.23
CA ARG A 41 1.29 10.74 -4.11
C ARG A 41 0.84 10.76 -2.65
N ALA A 42 1.65 10.28 -1.75
CA ALA A 42 1.29 10.29 -0.34
C ALA A 42 1.45 11.69 0.23
N SER A 43 0.81 11.92 1.36
CA SER A 43 0.79 13.24 1.97
C SER A 43 2.08 13.56 2.68
N VAL A 44 2.64 14.69 2.37
CA VAL A 44 3.84 15.18 3.05
C VAL A 44 3.41 15.86 4.33
N ILE A 45 4.08 15.54 5.42
CA ILE A 45 3.76 16.14 6.70
C ILE A 45 4.94 17.01 7.12
N GLU A 46 4.65 18.26 7.32
CA GLU A 46 5.68 19.21 7.65
C GLU A 46 6.47 18.77 8.87
N GLY A 47 7.76 18.99 8.84
CA GLY A 47 8.61 18.58 9.95
C GLY A 47 9.14 17.18 9.83
N ASN A 48 8.76 16.46 8.79
CA ASN A 48 9.23 15.10 8.59
C ASN A 48 9.87 14.98 7.21
N ASP A 49 10.87 14.14 7.11
CA ASP A 49 11.58 13.95 5.85
C ASP A 49 10.65 13.26 4.85
N PRO A 50 10.23 13.92 3.79
CA PRO A 50 9.28 13.31 2.86
C PRO A 50 9.86 12.15 2.05
N GLU A 51 11.16 11.96 2.11
CA GLU A 51 11.75 10.81 1.47
C GLU A 51 11.65 9.58 2.33
N LEU A 52 11.28 9.74 3.59
CA LEU A 52 11.16 8.61 4.49
C LEU A 52 9.77 8.47 5.09
N TRP A 53 9.11 9.57 5.35
CA TRP A 53 7.85 9.55 6.09
C TRP A 53 6.77 10.32 5.38
N ARG A 54 5.68 9.64 5.07
CA ARG A 54 4.49 10.30 4.54
C ARG A 54 3.27 9.58 5.12
N LYS A 55 2.12 10.17 4.96
CA LYS A 55 0.89 9.55 5.42
C LYS A 55 0.02 9.17 4.24
N ASP A 56 -0.74 8.10 4.41
CA ASP A 56 -1.67 7.71 3.38
C ASP A 56 -2.94 8.54 3.51
N GLU A 57 -3.90 8.28 2.65
CA GLU A 57 -5.12 9.08 2.62
C GLU A 57 -5.96 8.92 3.88
N PHE A 58 -5.70 7.90 4.66
CA PHE A 58 -6.42 7.70 5.91
C PHE A 58 -5.64 8.23 7.10
N GLY A 59 -4.53 8.88 6.86
CA GLY A 59 -3.75 9.47 7.93
C GLY A 59 -2.77 8.54 8.61
N ALA A 60 -2.52 7.39 8.03
CA ALA A 60 -1.58 6.45 8.63
C ALA A 60 -0.17 6.71 8.14
N TRP A 61 0.78 6.62 9.03
CA TRP A 61 2.17 6.83 8.67
C TRP A 61 2.73 5.66 7.88
N MET A 62 3.56 5.99 6.90
CA MET A 62 4.25 5.01 6.10
C MET A 62 5.71 5.36 6.04
N CYS A 63 6.57 4.37 6.03
CA CYS A 63 8.00 4.56 5.81
C CYS A 63 8.33 4.10 4.40
N ARG A 64 8.94 4.97 3.62
CA ARG A 64 9.20 4.65 2.22
C ARG A 64 9.96 3.34 2.05
N LEU A 65 10.89 3.07 2.94
CA LEU A 65 11.72 1.89 2.83
C LEU A 65 11.03 0.60 3.20
N ASP A 66 9.83 0.70 3.72
CA ASP A 66 9.09 -0.48 4.14
C ASP A 66 7.99 -0.88 3.16
N TYR A 67 8.22 -0.65 1.88
CA TYR A 67 7.27 -1.06 0.87
C TYR A 67 7.09 -2.58 0.92
N ALA A 68 5.85 -3.02 0.96
CA ALA A 68 5.48 -4.44 0.98
C ALA A 68 5.98 -5.18 2.22
N ASN A 69 6.36 -4.46 3.25
CA ASN A 69 6.85 -5.08 4.47
C ASN A 69 5.76 -5.07 5.52
N ARG A 70 5.04 -6.17 5.64
CA ARG A 70 3.96 -6.26 6.61
C ARG A 70 4.42 -6.55 8.01
N ARG A 71 5.71 -6.70 8.21
CA ARG A 71 6.25 -6.84 9.54
C ARG A 71 6.42 -5.49 10.21
N SER A 72 6.44 -4.43 9.43
CA SER A 72 6.58 -3.10 9.97
C SER A 72 5.21 -2.46 10.06
N GLN A 73 4.94 -1.78 11.17
CA GLN A 73 3.67 -1.05 11.27
C GLN A 73 3.62 0.10 10.29
N PHE A 74 4.76 0.48 9.71
CA PHE A 74 4.81 1.54 8.72
C PHE A 74 4.96 0.99 7.30
N GLY A 75 4.77 -0.30 7.13
CA GLY A 75 4.82 -0.89 5.81
C GLY A 75 3.66 -0.40 4.96
N TRP A 76 3.86 -0.38 3.67
CA TRP A 76 2.82 0.15 2.79
C TRP A 76 2.78 -0.63 1.48
N GLU A 77 1.67 -0.49 0.80
CA GLU A 77 1.46 -1.20 -0.46
C GLU A 77 0.71 -0.28 -1.40
N ILE A 78 0.67 -0.66 -2.65
CA ILE A 78 -0.01 0.14 -3.66
C ILE A 78 -1.40 -0.43 -3.87
N CYS A 79 -2.40 0.42 -3.72
CA CYS A 79 -3.77 0.04 -3.93
C CYS A 79 -4.21 0.54 -5.29
N ASP A 80 -4.72 -0.36 -6.11
CA ASP A 80 -5.20 -0.01 -7.43
C ASP A 80 -6.69 0.27 -7.36
N SER A 81 -7.06 1.52 -7.42
CA SER A 81 -8.46 1.87 -7.27
C SER A 81 -9.24 1.75 -8.56
N SER A 82 -8.60 1.31 -9.63
CA SER A 82 -9.32 1.10 -10.87
C SER A 82 -10.16 -0.15 -10.83
N LEU A 83 -9.93 -1.00 -9.84
CA LEU A 83 -10.66 -2.24 -9.68
C LEU A 83 -10.61 -3.10 -10.93
N GLY A 84 -9.46 -3.08 -11.57
CA GLY A 84 -9.28 -3.94 -12.72
C GLY A 84 -9.72 -3.36 -14.03
N ARG A 85 -10.20 -2.13 -14.04
CA ARG A 85 -10.56 -1.53 -15.32
C ARG A 85 -9.36 -1.28 -16.16
N GLY A 86 -8.24 -1.00 -15.53
CA GLY A 86 -6.99 -1.03 -16.25
C GLY A 86 -6.67 0.16 -17.11
N ASP A 87 -7.49 1.16 -17.11
CA ASP A 87 -7.26 2.27 -18.00
C ASP A 87 -6.85 3.54 -17.30
N SER A 88 -6.69 3.50 -16.00
CA SER A 88 -6.38 4.70 -15.28
C SER A 88 -4.91 4.93 -15.04
N GLY A 89 -4.09 3.96 -15.33
CA GLY A 89 -2.66 4.09 -15.18
C GLY A 89 -2.28 4.50 -13.77
N LEU A 90 -1.28 5.34 -13.67
CA LEU A 90 -0.79 5.75 -12.38
C LEU A 90 -1.82 6.51 -11.56
N ALA A 91 -2.77 7.13 -12.21
CA ALA A 91 -3.75 7.92 -11.48
C ALA A 91 -4.60 7.07 -10.56
N ALA A 92 -4.72 5.79 -10.84
CA ALA A 92 -5.51 4.91 -10.02
C ALA A 92 -4.72 4.27 -8.89
N LEU A 93 -3.42 4.48 -8.87
CA LEU A 93 -2.57 3.82 -7.88
C LEU A 93 -2.36 4.72 -6.69
N ARG A 94 -2.60 4.21 -5.50
CA ARG A 94 -2.49 5.00 -4.29
C ARG A 94 -1.65 4.27 -3.25
N PRO A 95 -0.82 4.98 -2.52
CA PRO A 95 -0.05 4.33 -1.46
C PRO A 95 -0.92 4.19 -0.22
N MET A 96 -0.85 3.04 0.42
CA MET A 96 -1.65 2.80 1.60
C MET A 96 -0.85 2.00 2.60
N GLN A 97 -0.93 2.38 3.87
CA GLN A 97 -0.35 1.57 4.92
C GLN A 97 -0.97 0.19 4.82
N TRP A 98 -0.17 -0.86 5.04
CA TRP A 98 -0.60 -2.19 4.64
C TRP A 98 -1.88 -2.66 5.32
N GLN A 99 -2.15 -2.25 6.55
CA GLN A 99 -3.38 -2.65 7.19
C GLN A 99 -4.58 -1.97 6.55
N ASN A 100 -4.42 -0.71 6.19
CA ASN A 100 -5.46 -0.01 5.46
C ASN A 100 -5.66 -0.62 4.08
N TYR A 101 -4.56 -1.03 3.47
CA TYR A 101 -4.64 -1.70 2.18
C TYR A 101 -5.46 -2.98 2.28
N LEU A 102 -5.22 -3.78 3.31
CA LEU A 102 -5.98 -5.00 3.48
C LEU A 102 -7.44 -4.72 3.75
N ASP A 103 -7.73 -3.70 4.52
CA ASP A 103 -9.10 -3.32 4.79
C ASP A 103 -9.79 -2.87 3.52
N GLN A 104 -9.09 -2.14 2.68
CA GLN A 104 -9.67 -1.66 1.44
C GLN A 104 -9.95 -2.82 0.49
N VAL A 105 -9.01 -3.73 0.38
CA VAL A 105 -9.19 -4.89 -0.48
C VAL A 105 -10.34 -5.76 0.02
N ALA A 106 -10.43 -5.93 1.31
CA ALA A 106 -11.51 -6.70 1.89
C ALA A 106 -12.86 -6.04 1.64
N ALA A 107 -12.92 -4.74 1.76
CA ALA A 107 -14.15 -4.02 1.52
C ALA A 107 -14.58 -4.14 0.06
N ASP A 108 -13.63 -3.99 -0.85
CA ASP A 108 -13.94 -4.11 -2.26
C ASP A 108 -14.38 -5.52 -2.61
N THR A 109 -13.70 -6.49 -2.06
CA THR A 109 -14.04 -7.88 -2.31
C THR A 109 -15.39 -8.23 -1.73
N GLN A 110 -15.66 -7.75 -0.53
CA GLN A 110 -16.91 -8.00 0.10
C GLN A 110 -18.06 -7.38 -0.66
N SER A 111 -17.87 -6.19 -1.16
CA SER A 111 -18.90 -5.56 -1.94
C SER A 111 -19.26 -6.37 -3.15
N ARG A 112 -18.26 -6.87 -3.84
CA ARG A 112 -18.52 -7.66 -5.02
C ARG A 112 -19.16 -8.99 -4.68
N VAL A 113 -18.68 -9.62 -3.65
CA VAL A 113 -19.23 -10.90 -3.26
C VAL A 113 -20.67 -10.73 -2.80
N THR A 114 -20.96 -9.68 -2.10
CA THR A 114 -22.31 -9.45 -1.63
C THR A 114 -23.27 -9.27 -2.80
N ALA A 115 -22.85 -8.51 -3.77
CA ALA A 115 -23.69 -8.33 -4.94
C ALA A 115 -23.93 -9.65 -5.65
N ASP A 116 -22.88 -10.43 -5.80
CA ASP A 116 -23.03 -11.73 -6.44
C ASP A 116 -23.85 -12.67 -5.59
N GLY A 117 -23.66 -12.59 -4.29
CA GLY A 117 -24.42 -13.43 -3.37
C GLY A 117 -25.90 -13.15 -3.47
N LEU A 118 -26.25 -11.90 -3.57
CA LEU A 118 -27.64 -11.56 -3.70
C LEU A 118 -28.24 -12.11 -4.98
N ARG A 119 -27.50 -12.02 -6.06
CA ARG A 119 -27.98 -12.56 -7.31
C ARG A 119 -28.13 -14.08 -7.23
N ASN A 120 -27.18 -14.72 -6.59
CA ASN A 120 -27.24 -16.16 -6.46
C ASN A 120 -28.42 -16.59 -5.62
N VAL A 121 -28.66 -15.87 -4.56
CA VAL A 121 -29.79 -16.19 -3.70
C VAL A 121 -31.08 -16.07 -4.51
N ARG A 122 -31.18 -15.02 -5.27
CA ARG A 122 -32.39 -14.87 -6.08
C ARG A 122 -32.56 -15.98 -7.06
N ARG A 123 -31.46 -16.43 -7.64
CA ARG A 123 -31.58 -17.53 -8.59
C ARG A 123 -31.97 -18.82 -7.91
N LEU A 124 -31.55 -18.99 -6.68
CA LEU A 124 -31.89 -20.19 -5.96
C LEU A 124 -33.33 -20.17 -5.50
N LEU A 125 -33.85 -19.02 -5.29
CA LEU A 125 -35.21 -18.90 -4.85
C LEU A 125 -36.18 -18.98 -6.03
#